data_0a13097b88d5adc945242a549d5da66a
#
_entry.id   0a13097b88d5adc945242a549d5da66a
#
_cell.length_a   1.000
_cell.length_b   1.000
_cell.length_c   1.000
_cell.angle_alpha   90.00
_cell.angle_beta   90.00
_cell.angle_gamma   90.00
#
_symmetry.space_group_name_H-M   'P 1'
#
loop_
_entity.id
_entity.type
_entity.pdbx_description
1 polymer ?
#
loop_
_entity_poly.entity_id
_entity_poly.type
_entity_poly.pdbx_seq_one_letter_code
_entity_poly.pdbx_strand_id
1 'polypeptide(L)'
;MSNQVYLSQVCMRILEAARQEPDDVHEDISMLRQTSVLILQQMLSGPPAAVIVDMSLDEALIEMLSWSVEQADLMLQVPLMDLILTFLKKQAAKKDAASNMQHRTSSRETMRSPSQISLSTDRSEKDPSTSEQWAPPQGLLDCLILGISSPNCHPVLEHWIHLLEECMPFFTGNAFQTIMPLVDCFSKSIESVFQGLRTVFEGTSSGRPNTGESITILNALLNGLEHVLARAHDRLIQEEGHAAPLRSPEQPQGFFGNMVSGVFAPEAQKSRSASANNRLTVLLCFKDAVRVSFSMWSWGDVGLGTSPRDTAASASFNYTSLRLKNRTRRILEHLFAAEALECLETLVEFWHGAESSGGLAQSNTVFNLLHALEASRPKNTIPALFNAIYSRTNPNVLDPMRKSTLTSDLSDVSLTTCLLAYTKSMEDDALDEIWTDCMTFLRDVLGNPLPHRQTIPLLLEFTAILGEKIDNTNFGEQRKMRRDIGVSQRKQRFE
;
A
#
# COMPACT_ATOMS: atom_id res chain seq x y z
N MET A 1 -12.27 -40.14 26.25
CA MET A 1 -12.12 -39.30 25.04
C MET A 1 -13.25 -39.55 24.09
N SER A 2 -13.86 -38.52 23.52
CA SER A 2 -14.86 -38.67 22.45
C SER A 2 -14.17 -39.30 21.23
N ASN A 3 -14.86 -40.23 20.52
CA ASN A 3 -14.33 -40.85 19.30
C ASN A 3 -13.87 -39.80 18.26
N GLN A 4 -14.44 -38.63 18.30
CA GLN A 4 -14.10 -37.49 17.43
C GLN A 4 -12.73 -36.90 17.75
N VAL A 5 -12.37 -36.69 19.03
CA VAL A 5 -11.05 -36.27 19.46
C VAL A 5 -9.97 -37.27 19.05
N TYR A 6 -10.29 -38.56 19.20
CA TYR A 6 -9.37 -39.62 18.78
C TYR A 6 -9.13 -39.60 17.27
N LEU A 7 -10.20 -39.46 16.46
CA LEU A 7 -10.09 -39.41 15.00
C LEU A 7 -9.28 -38.19 14.52
N SER A 8 -9.51 -36.99 15.11
CA SER A 8 -8.72 -35.80 14.76
C SER A 8 -7.26 -35.98 15.12
N GLN A 9 -6.93 -36.57 16.28
CA GLN A 9 -5.56 -36.88 16.66
C GLN A 9 -4.90 -37.91 15.71
N VAL A 10 -5.63 -38.91 15.25
CA VAL A 10 -5.13 -39.88 14.25
C VAL A 10 -4.81 -39.16 12.93
N CYS A 11 -5.73 -38.32 12.44
CA CYS A 11 -5.47 -37.50 11.22
C CYS A 11 -4.23 -36.61 11.38
N MET A 12 -4.09 -35.93 12.50
CA MET A 12 -2.88 -35.09 12.75
C MET A 12 -1.59 -35.92 12.81
N ARG A 13 -1.62 -37.09 13.48
CA ARG A 13 -0.46 -38.01 13.49
C ARG A 13 -0.09 -38.53 12.10
N ILE A 14 -1.07 -38.80 11.23
CA ILE A 14 -0.80 -39.20 9.84
C ILE A 14 -0.12 -38.03 9.09
N LEU A 15 -0.58 -36.79 9.28
CA LEU A 15 0.03 -35.61 8.71
C LEU A 15 1.46 -35.39 9.20
N GLU A 16 1.72 -35.58 10.51
CA GLU A 16 3.03 -35.41 11.14
C GLU A 16 4.01 -36.55 10.79
N ALA A 17 3.55 -37.81 10.83
CA ALA A 17 4.39 -38.99 10.56
C ALA A 17 4.94 -38.97 9.13
N ALA A 18 4.14 -38.46 8.21
CA ALA A 18 4.51 -38.33 6.84
C ALA A 18 5.64 -37.30 6.57
N ARG A 19 6.05 -36.50 7.56
CA ARG A 19 7.25 -35.62 7.48
C ARG A 19 8.58 -36.40 7.64
N GLN A 20 8.54 -37.64 8.12
CA GLN A 20 9.72 -38.38 8.55
C GLN A 20 10.11 -39.52 7.61
N GLU A 21 9.31 -39.85 6.58
CA GLU A 21 9.57 -41.02 5.75
C GLU A 21 10.28 -40.70 4.42
N PRO A 22 11.17 -41.60 3.92
CA PRO A 22 11.91 -41.40 2.68
C PRO A 22 11.05 -41.60 1.41
N ASP A 23 11.56 -41.05 0.30
CA ASP A 23 10.91 -40.76 -1.00
C ASP A 23 10.24 -41.94 -1.77
N ASP A 24 10.35 -43.16 -1.35
CA ASP A 24 9.95 -44.33 -2.17
C ASP A 24 8.45 -44.73 -2.15
N VAL A 25 7.59 -44.08 -1.33
CA VAL A 25 6.16 -44.45 -1.14
C VAL A 25 5.21 -43.25 -1.37
N HIS A 26 5.50 -42.42 -2.36
CA HIS A 26 4.89 -41.08 -2.50
C HIS A 26 3.37 -41.06 -2.76
N GLU A 27 2.80 -41.94 -3.58
CA GLU A 27 1.38 -41.82 -3.97
C GLU A 27 0.42 -42.21 -2.85
N ASP A 28 0.66 -43.32 -2.15
CA ASP A 28 -0.21 -43.78 -1.08
C ASP A 28 -0.21 -42.85 0.13
N ILE A 29 0.95 -42.29 0.45
CA ILE A 29 1.11 -41.33 1.56
C ILE A 29 0.43 -40.02 1.22
N SER A 30 0.56 -39.52 0.00
CA SER A 30 -0.13 -38.29 -0.46
C SER A 30 -1.64 -38.44 -0.37
N MET A 31 -2.19 -39.58 -0.80
CA MET A 31 -3.63 -39.90 -0.67
C MET A 31 -4.08 -39.94 0.79
N LEU A 32 -3.29 -40.54 1.69
CA LEU A 32 -3.59 -40.55 3.12
C LEU A 32 -3.62 -39.17 3.74
N ARG A 33 -2.66 -38.29 3.37
CA ARG A 33 -2.61 -36.88 3.82
C ARG A 33 -3.85 -36.14 3.34
N GLN A 34 -4.17 -36.18 2.06
CA GLN A 34 -5.36 -35.53 1.51
C GLN A 34 -6.65 -36.04 2.17
N THR A 35 -6.78 -37.33 2.34
CA THR A 35 -7.92 -37.92 3.04
C THR A 35 -8.04 -37.44 4.49
N SER A 36 -6.90 -37.35 5.21
CA SER A 36 -6.87 -36.84 6.58
C SER A 36 -7.31 -35.34 6.65
N VAL A 37 -6.88 -34.50 5.70
CA VAL A 37 -7.31 -33.12 5.61
C VAL A 37 -8.79 -33.00 5.32
N LEU A 38 -9.32 -33.80 4.38
CA LEU A 38 -10.77 -33.85 4.06
C LEU A 38 -11.62 -34.30 5.24
N ILE A 39 -11.17 -35.28 6.02
CA ILE A 39 -11.84 -35.71 7.24
C ILE A 39 -11.89 -34.56 8.25
N LEU A 40 -10.77 -33.88 8.50
CA LEU A 40 -10.72 -32.73 9.41
C LEU A 40 -11.64 -31.60 8.94
N GLN A 41 -11.68 -31.32 7.63
CA GLN A 41 -12.54 -30.29 7.05
C GLN A 41 -14.04 -30.66 7.21
N GLN A 42 -14.40 -31.91 7.01
CA GLN A 42 -15.76 -32.39 7.22
C GLN A 42 -16.16 -32.35 8.69
N MET A 43 -15.25 -32.69 9.60
CA MET A 43 -15.48 -32.57 11.04
C MET A 43 -15.64 -31.12 11.48
N LEU A 44 -14.87 -30.19 10.92
CA LEU A 44 -15.04 -28.75 11.18
C LEU A 44 -16.35 -28.18 10.63
N SER A 45 -16.88 -28.76 9.57
CA SER A 45 -18.18 -28.37 9.00
C SER A 45 -19.39 -28.93 9.77
N GLY A 46 -19.14 -29.93 10.61
CA GLY A 46 -20.19 -30.68 11.35
C GLY A 46 -20.30 -30.27 12.82
N PRO A 47 -21.12 -31.03 13.58
CA PRO A 47 -21.33 -30.86 15.02
C PRO A 47 -20.05 -30.90 15.88
N PRO A 48 -18.99 -31.67 15.52
CA PRO A 48 -17.76 -31.74 16.31
C PRO A 48 -16.86 -30.52 16.20
N ALA A 49 -17.19 -29.51 15.38
CA ALA A 49 -16.37 -28.35 15.13
C ALA A 49 -15.88 -27.65 16.42
N ALA A 50 -16.75 -27.51 17.43
CA ALA A 50 -16.39 -26.86 18.69
C ALA A 50 -15.26 -27.60 19.42
N VAL A 51 -15.26 -28.93 19.39
CA VAL A 51 -14.26 -29.77 20.04
C VAL A 51 -12.91 -29.65 19.33
N ILE A 52 -12.91 -29.61 18.00
CA ILE A 52 -11.69 -29.51 17.18
C ILE A 52 -11.05 -28.13 17.37
N VAL A 53 -11.86 -27.07 17.39
CA VAL A 53 -11.37 -25.68 17.64
C VAL A 53 -10.70 -25.58 19.02
N ASP A 54 -11.13 -26.38 20.01
CA ASP A 54 -10.53 -26.40 21.34
C ASP A 54 -9.17 -27.13 21.39
N MET A 55 -8.82 -27.89 20.35
CA MET A 55 -7.58 -28.66 20.30
C MET A 55 -6.36 -27.82 19.89
N SER A 56 -6.53 -26.54 19.56
CA SER A 56 -5.43 -25.63 19.17
C SER A 56 -4.51 -26.26 18.10
N LEU A 57 -5.10 -26.70 16.99
CA LEU A 57 -4.38 -27.36 15.89
C LEU A 57 -3.76 -26.35 14.89
N ASP A 58 -3.95 -25.07 15.12
CA ASP A 58 -3.56 -23.97 14.24
C ASP A 58 -2.06 -23.99 13.89
N GLU A 59 -1.20 -24.07 14.90
CA GLU A 59 0.26 -24.10 14.69
C GLU A 59 0.70 -25.34 13.88
N ALA A 60 0.18 -26.52 14.21
CA ALA A 60 0.54 -27.74 13.52
C ALA A 60 0.05 -27.77 12.06
N LEU A 61 -1.12 -27.18 11.79
CA LEU A 61 -1.65 -27.06 10.43
C LEU A 61 -0.83 -26.05 9.60
N ILE A 62 -0.40 -24.93 10.19
CA ILE A 62 0.47 -23.94 9.54
C ILE A 62 1.84 -24.54 9.25
N GLU A 63 2.44 -25.27 10.18
CA GLU A 63 3.70 -25.99 9.95
C GLU A 63 3.57 -27.02 8.82
N MET A 64 2.45 -27.73 8.76
CA MET A 64 2.20 -28.68 7.68
C MET A 64 2.05 -27.99 6.32
N LEU A 65 1.38 -26.82 6.29
CA LEU A 65 1.26 -26.03 5.07
C LEU A 65 2.64 -25.51 4.62
N SER A 66 3.46 -25.00 5.54
CA SER A 66 4.82 -24.56 5.24
C SER A 66 5.69 -25.69 4.68
N TRP A 67 5.62 -26.88 5.32
CA TRP A 67 6.30 -28.07 4.83
C TRP A 67 5.85 -28.49 3.42
N SER A 68 4.54 -28.40 3.12
CA SER A 68 4.01 -28.73 1.80
C SER A 68 4.52 -27.80 0.70
N VAL A 69 4.86 -26.54 1.04
CA VAL A 69 5.53 -25.59 0.14
C VAL A 69 6.96 -26.04 -0.15
N GLU A 70 7.72 -26.42 0.88
CA GLU A 70 9.10 -26.89 0.75
C GLU A 70 9.19 -28.16 -0.11
N GLN A 71 8.21 -29.06 0.04
CA GLN A 71 8.12 -30.30 -0.76
C GLN A 71 7.48 -30.12 -2.14
N ALA A 72 7.00 -28.92 -2.47
CA ALA A 72 6.25 -28.65 -3.70
C ALA A 72 5.00 -29.52 -3.88
N ASP A 73 4.37 -29.97 -2.79
CA ASP A 73 3.14 -30.79 -2.82
C ASP A 73 1.90 -29.88 -3.03
N LEU A 74 1.68 -29.50 -4.29
CA LEU A 74 0.56 -28.61 -4.68
C LEU A 74 -0.80 -29.22 -4.38
N MET A 75 -0.93 -30.56 -4.41
CA MET A 75 -2.20 -31.27 -4.19
C MET A 75 -2.64 -31.20 -2.73
N LEU A 76 -1.68 -31.08 -1.81
CA LEU A 76 -1.95 -30.93 -0.38
C LEU A 76 -2.17 -29.46 0.03
N GLN A 77 -1.54 -28.50 -0.66
CA GLN A 77 -1.60 -27.08 -0.29
C GLN A 77 -3.02 -26.53 -0.30
N VAL A 78 -3.78 -26.72 -1.40
CA VAL A 78 -5.12 -26.14 -1.55
C VAL A 78 -6.09 -26.62 -0.46
N PRO A 79 -6.22 -27.96 -0.21
CA PRO A 79 -7.07 -28.44 0.88
C PRO A 79 -6.63 -27.98 2.27
N LEU A 80 -5.32 -27.86 2.52
CA LEU A 80 -4.80 -27.31 3.79
C LEU A 80 -5.14 -25.83 3.98
N MET A 81 -5.01 -25.01 2.93
CA MET A 81 -5.39 -23.59 2.98
C MET A 81 -6.86 -23.43 3.34
N ASP A 82 -7.76 -24.19 2.73
CA ASP A 82 -9.19 -24.17 3.03
C ASP A 82 -9.49 -24.64 4.46
N LEU A 83 -8.79 -25.68 4.91
CA LEU A 83 -8.92 -26.19 6.28
C LEU A 83 -8.48 -25.13 7.30
N ILE A 84 -7.30 -24.53 7.12
CA ILE A 84 -6.75 -23.50 7.98
C ILE A 84 -7.69 -22.29 8.04
N LEU A 85 -8.15 -21.80 6.88
CA LEU A 85 -9.06 -20.68 6.82
C LEU A 85 -10.36 -20.94 7.57
N THR A 86 -10.95 -22.13 7.39
CA THR A 86 -12.18 -22.54 8.09
C THR A 86 -11.94 -22.62 9.60
N PHE A 87 -10.80 -23.17 10.02
CA PHE A 87 -10.41 -23.30 11.42
C PHE A 87 -10.24 -21.92 12.08
N LEU A 88 -9.47 -21.01 11.46
CA LEU A 88 -9.23 -19.66 11.97
C LEU A 88 -10.52 -18.83 12.07
N LYS A 89 -11.40 -18.91 11.08
CA LYS A 89 -12.72 -18.25 11.11
C LYS A 89 -13.57 -18.72 12.29
N LYS A 90 -13.60 -20.02 12.56
CA LYS A 90 -14.36 -20.57 13.70
C LYS A 90 -13.73 -20.21 15.05
N GLN A 91 -12.40 -20.21 15.12
CA GLN A 91 -11.66 -19.81 16.33
C GLN A 91 -11.90 -18.33 16.66
N ALA A 92 -11.84 -17.44 15.66
CA ALA A 92 -12.15 -16.02 15.83
C ALA A 92 -13.62 -15.82 16.29
N ALA A 93 -14.58 -16.43 15.61
CA ALA A 93 -15.99 -16.34 15.97
C ALA A 93 -16.31 -16.83 17.40
N LYS A 94 -15.60 -17.86 17.88
CA LYS A 94 -15.76 -18.39 19.23
C LYS A 94 -15.27 -17.38 20.28
N LYS A 95 -14.13 -16.75 20.05
CA LYS A 95 -13.56 -15.72 20.96
C LYS A 95 -14.42 -14.46 20.99
N ASP A 96 -14.92 -14.01 19.84
CA ASP A 96 -15.85 -12.88 19.75
C ASP A 96 -17.13 -13.13 20.52
N ALA A 97 -17.70 -14.34 20.43
CA ALA A 97 -18.88 -14.74 21.20
C ALA A 97 -18.61 -14.73 22.71
N ALA A 98 -17.44 -15.19 23.15
CA ALA A 98 -17.02 -15.18 24.56
C ALA A 98 -16.85 -13.76 25.10
N SER A 99 -16.20 -12.87 24.34
CA SER A 99 -16.02 -11.44 24.69
C SER A 99 -17.36 -10.71 24.81
N ASN A 100 -18.28 -10.94 23.90
CA ASN A 100 -19.63 -10.37 23.94
C ASN A 100 -20.48 -10.85 25.14
N MET A 101 -20.28 -12.09 25.60
CA MET A 101 -20.94 -12.59 26.83
C MET A 101 -20.39 -11.92 28.09
N GLN A 102 -19.08 -11.71 28.19
CA GLN A 102 -18.46 -11.01 29.32
C GLN A 102 -18.93 -9.55 29.43
N HIS A 103 -19.05 -8.83 28.33
CA HIS A 103 -19.60 -7.48 28.31
C HIS A 103 -21.07 -7.42 28.76
N ARG A 104 -21.90 -8.40 28.41
CA ARG A 104 -23.30 -8.48 28.85
C ARG A 104 -23.46 -8.77 30.34
N THR A 105 -22.58 -9.57 30.92
CA THR A 105 -22.61 -9.88 32.37
C THR A 105 -22.11 -8.71 33.19
N SER A 106 -21.06 -8.03 32.78
CA SER A 106 -20.55 -6.82 33.45
C SER A 106 -21.52 -5.66 33.46
N SER A 107 -22.26 -5.44 32.37
CA SER A 107 -23.32 -4.39 32.32
C SER A 107 -24.56 -4.68 33.19
N ARG A 108 -24.75 -5.93 33.59
CA ARG A 108 -25.91 -6.33 34.43
C ARG A 108 -25.62 -6.23 35.92
N GLU A 109 -24.36 -6.25 36.33
CA GLU A 109 -23.94 -6.11 37.74
C GLU A 109 -23.91 -4.63 38.19
N THR A 110 -23.72 -3.68 37.26
CA THR A 110 -23.70 -2.24 37.61
C THR A 110 -25.07 -1.62 37.90
N MET A 111 -26.18 -2.37 37.75
CA MET A 111 -27.54 -1.87 38.01
C MET A 111 -28.09 -2.23 39.40
N ARG A 112 -27.33 -2.78 40.33
CA ARG A 112 -27.79 -3.09 41.69
C ARG A 112 -26.81 -2.56 42.74
N SER A 113 -26.99 -1.36 43.20
CA SER A 113 -27.05 -0.86 44.60
C SER A 113 -26.62 0.60 44.67
N PRO A 114 -27.41 1.49 45.26
CA PRO A 114 -26.94 2.79 45.71
C PRO A 114 -26.44 2.68 47.16
N SER A 115 -25.37 3.39 47.47
CA SER A 115 -24.86 3.69 48.84
C SER A 115 -23.73 2.75 49.33
N GLN A 116 -22.50 3.22 49.17
CA GLN A 116 -21.58 3.43 50.30
C GLN A 116 -20.28 4.11 49.81
N ILE A 117 -20.07 5.32 50.35
CA ILE A 117 -18.81 6.07 50.25
C ILE A 117 -17.78 5.38 51.09
N SER A 118 -16.72 4.87 50.50
CA SER A 118 -15.51 4.50 51.22
C SER A 118 -14.28 4.97 50.43
N LEU A 119 -13.63 5.97 51.01
CA LEU A 119 -12.27 6.35 50.61
C LEU A 119 -11.33 5.16 50.87
N SER A 120 -10.70 4.64 49.86
CA SER A 120 -9.43 3.92 49.97
C SER A 120 -8.62 4.08 48.68
N THR A 121 -7.51 4.72 48.87
CA THR A 121 -6.33 4.94 48.02
C THR A 121 -5.79 3.63 47.45
N ASP A 122 -5.20 3.76 46.23
CA ASP A 122 -4.41 2.74 45.53
C ASP A 122 -5.20 1.62 44.83
N ARG A 123 -5.58 1.91 43.58
CA ARG A 123 -5.66 0.88 42.54
C ARG A 123 -5.23 1.49 41.22
N SER A 124 -4.11 0.99 40.72
CA SER A 124 -3.71 1.04 39.33
C SER A 124 -4.93 0.76 38.44
N GLU A 125 -5.47 1.81 37.83
CA GLU A 125 -6.50 1.69 36.79
C GLU A 125 -5.89 0.99 35.59
N LYS A 126 -6.13 -0.31 35.47
CA LYS A 126 -6.07 -1.00 34.19
C LYS A 126 -7.25 -0.47 33.38
N ASP A 127 -6.94 0.27 32.31
CA ASP A 127 -7.91 0.69 31.31
C ASP A 127 -8.77 -0.50 30.85
N PRO A 128 -10.12 -0.45 30.98
CA PRO A 128 -11.00 -1.54 30.56
C PRO A 128 -11.26 -1.59 29.04
N SER A 129 -10.47 -0.88 28.22
CA SER A 129 -10.72 -0.74 26.79
C SER A 129 -9.85 -1.63 25.88
N THR A 130 -8.96 -2.45 26.41
CA THR A 130 -8.33 -3.53 25.64
C THR A 130 -9.13 -4.82 25.83
N SER A 131 -10.24 -4.97 25.10
CA SER A 131 -10.74 -6.31 24.81
C SER A 131 -9.56 -7.07 24.18
N GLU A 132 -9.16 -8.19 24.80
CA GLU A 132 -8.17 -9.09 24.20
C GLU A 132 -8.67 -9.54 22.83
N GLN A 133 -8.33 -8.76 21.82
CA GLN A 133 -8.65 -9.05 20.43
C GLN A 133 -7.90 -10.31 20.05
N TRP A 134 -8.59 -11.28 19.44
CA TRP A 134 -7.96 -12.50 19.01
C TRP A 134 -6.78 -12.20 18.06
N ALA A 135 -5.61 -12.72 18.40
CA ALA A 135 -4.43 -12.61 17.56
C ALA A 135 -4.27 -13.88 16.72
N PRO A 136 -3.89 -13.77 15.45
CA PRO A 136 -3.63 -14.94 14.61
C PRO A 136 -2.44 -15.73 15.16
N PRO A 137 -2.34 -17.06 14.86
CA PRO A 137 -1.25 -17.90 15.27
C PRO A 137 0.10 -17.36 14.81
N GLN A 138 1.13 -17.57 15.65
CA GLN A 138 2.50 -17.30 15.27
C GLN A 138 2.88 -18.17 14.06
N GLY A 139 3.63 -17.64 13.11
CA GLY A 139 4.04 -18.34 11.91
C GLY A 139 3.04 -18.25 10.74
N LEU A 140 1.79 -17.80 10.93
CA LEU A 140 0.84 -17.64 9.82
C LEU A 140 1.37 -16.64 8.78
N LEU A 141 1.91 -15.51 9.22
CA LEU A 141 2.49 -14.50 8.32
C LEU A 141 3.68 -15.06 7.54
N ASP A 142 4.58 -15.76 8.22
CA ASP A 142 5.77 -16.34 7.60
C ASP A 142 5.39 -17.42 6.57
N CYS A 143 4.37 -18.23 6.88
CA CYS A 143 3.82 -19.23 5.98
C CYS A 143 3.20 -18.58 4.73
N LEU A 144 2.43 -17.50 4.89
CA LEU A 144 1.87 -16.73 3.75
C LEU A 144 2.97 -16.14 2.88
N ILE A 145 4.00 -15.54 3.47
CA ILE A 145 5.15 -15.00 2.75
C ILE A 145 5.89 -16.11 2.00
N LEU A 146 6.11 -17.27 2.63
CA LEU A 146 6.76 -18.42 2.01
C LEU A 146 5.96 -18.91 0.79
N GLY A 147 4.63 -19.08 0.92
CA GLY A 147 3.77 -19.56 -0.17
C GLY A 147 3.70 -18.57 -1.36
N ILE A 148 3.62 -17.27 -1.09
CA ILE A 148 3.56 -16.24 -2.13
C ILE A 148 4.91 -16.05 -2.83
N SER A 149 6.03 -16.17 -2.10
CA SER A 149 7.37 -15.97 -2.67
C SER A 149 7.93 -17.21 -3.38
N SER A 150 7.37 -18.40 -3.12
CA SER A 150 7.90 -19.65 -3.69
C SER A 150 7.50 -19.82 -5.16
N PRO A 151 8.45 -19.97 -6.08
CA PRO A 151 8.15 -20.28 -7.50
C PRO A 151 7.36 -21.59 -7.67
N ASN A 152 7.55 -22.56 -6.78
CA ASN A 152 6.85 -23.83 -6.83
C ASN A 152 5.34 -23.70 -6.59
N CYS A 153 4.90 -22.60 -5.93
CA CYS A 153 3.50 -22.33 -5.64
C CYS A 153 2.79 -21.53 -6.74
N HIS A 154 3.47 -21.12 -7.81
CA HIS A 154 2.86 -20.35 -8.89
C HIS A 154 1.57 -20.98 -9.45
N PRO A 155 1.44 -22.30 -9.63
CA PRO A 155 0.20 -22.92 -10.12
C PRO A 155 -1.01 -22.74 -9.19
N VAL A 156 -0.78 -22.54 -7.89
CA VAL A 156 -1.80 -22.35 -6.86
C VAL A 156 -1.75 -20.97 -6.20
N LEU A 157 -1.05 -20.02 -6.81
CA LEU A 157 -0.81 -18.68 -6.27
C LEU A 157 -2.12 -17.93 -5.95
N GLU A 158 -3.15 -18.07 -6.77
CA GLU A 158 -4.45 -17.45 -6.53
C GLU A 158 -5.09 -17.93 -5.22
N HIS A 159 -4.88 -19.18 -4.83
CA HIS A 159 -5.36 -19.71 -3.54
C HIS A 159 -4.57 -19.11 -2.36
N TRP A 160 -3.26 -18.92 -2.52
CA TRP A 160 -2.44 -18.25 -1.52
C TRP A 160 -2.84 -16.78 -1.31
N ILE A 161 -3.13 -16.06 -2.40
CA ILE A 161 -3.61 -14.68 -2.33
C ILE A 161 -5.00 -14.64 -1.68
N HIS A 162 -5.88 -15.56 -2.03
CA HIS A 162 -7.21 -15.67 -1.41
C HIS A 162 -7.09 -15.96 0.11
N LEU A 163 -6.22 -16.90 0.51
CA LEU A 163 -5.95 -17.16 1.92
C LEU A 163 -5.47 -15.90 2.63
N LEU A 164 -4.52 -15.15 2.03
CA LEU A 164 -4.03 -13.88 2.57
C LEU A 164 -5.18 -12.87 2.75
N GLU A 165 -5.98 -12.64 1.71
CA GLU A 165 -7.12 -11.70 1.73
C GLU A 165 -8.09 -11.99 2.87
N GLU A 166 -8.43 -13.26 3.06
CA GLU A 166 -9.33 -13.73 4.11
C GLU A 166 -8.70 -13.71 5.52
N CYS A 167 -7.37 -13.80 5.61
CA CYS A 167 -6.64 -13.70 6.88
C CYS A 167 -6.31 -12.27 7.29
N MET A 168 -6.28 -11.29 6.37
CA MET A 168 -5.97 -9.89 6.68
C MET A 168 -6.79 -9.30 7.85
N PRO A 169 -8.10 -9.57 7.99
CA PRO A 169 -8.89 -9.09 9.12
C PRO A 169 -8.40 -9.60 10.48
N PHE A 170 -7.66 -10.69 10.53
CA PHE A 170 -7.16 -11.25 11.79
C PHE A 170 -5.94 -10.51 12.34
N PHE A 171 -5.20 -9.78 11.51
CA PHE A 171 -4.00 -9.04 11.88
C PHE A 171 -4.27 -7.64 12.45
N THR A 172 -5.50 -7.36 12.92
CA THR A 172 -5.90 -6.00 13.35
C THR A 172 -5.02 -5.37 14.43
N GLY A 173 -4.50 -6.16 15.38
CA GLY A 173 -3.63 -5.67 16.45
C GLY A 173 -2.23 -5.25 15.97
N ASN A 174 -1.72 -5.89 14.92
CA ASN A 174 -0.38 -5.68 14.38
C ASN A 174 -0.39 -5.34 12.88
N ALA A 175 -1.50 -4.75 12.39
CA ALA A 175 -1.73 -4.54 10.97
C ALA A 175 -0.55 -3.87 10.25
N PHE A 176 -0.02 -2.78 10.80
CA PHE A 176 1.09 -2.04 10.16
C PHE A 176 2.43 -2.78 10.21
N GLN A 177 2.63 -3.67 11.18
CA GLN A 177 3.83 -4.50 11.25
C GLN A 177 3.81 -5.63 10.22
N THR A 178 2.62 -6.11 9.83
CA THR A 178 2.44 -7.19 8.85
C THR A 178 2.47 -6.69 7.41
N ILE A 179 2.08 -5.44 7.16
CA ILE A 179 1.95 -4.87 5.81
C ILE A 179 3.30 -4.74 5.12
N MET A 180 4.32 -4.21 5.81
CA MET A 180 5.63 -3.97 5.20
C MET A 180 6.31 -5.27 4.70
N PRO A 181 6.39 -6.37 5.48
CA PRO A 181 6.89 -7.65 4.98
C PRO A 181 6.10 -8.22 3.81
N LEU A 182 4.77 -8.04 3.81
CA LEU A 182 3.92 -8.50 2.69
C LEU A 182 4.18 -7.70 1.42
N VAL A 183 4.24 -6.37 1.51
CA VAL A 183 4.52 -5.51 0.34
C VAL A 183 5.93 -5.77 -0.20
N ASP A 184 6.92 -5.97 0.65
CA ASP A 184 8.27 -6.36 0.25
C ASP A 184 8.28 -7.73 -0.45
N CYS A 185 7.55 -8.71 0.08
CA CYS A 185 7.36 -10.02 -0.54
C CYS A 185 6.75 -9.90 -1.95
N PHE A 186 5.61 -9.19 -2.08
CA PHE A 186 4.98 -8.98 -3.38
C PHE A 186 5.89 -8.23 -4.35
N SER A 187 6.56 -7.18 -3.91
CA SER A 187 7.45 -6.37 -4.74
C SER A 187 8.61 -7.20 -5.29
N LYS A 188 9.26 -7.99 -4.45
CA LYS A 188 10.35 -8.90 -4.85
C LYS A 188 9.87 -10.00 -5.79
N SER A 189 8.71 -10.60 -5.51
CA SER A 189 8.13 -11.66 -6.34
C SER A 189 7.75 -11.12 -7.72
N ILE A 190 7.12 -9.94 -7.79
CA ILE A 190 6.78 -9.25 -9.04
C ILE A 190 8.05 -8.94 -9.82
N GLU A 191 9.06 -8.36 -9.17
CA GLU A 191 10.31 -7.99 -9.80
C GLU A 191 11.05 -9.22 -10.36
N SER A 192 11.09 -10.33 -9.62
CA SER A 192 11.69 -11.59 -10.05
C SER A 192 11.01 -12.17 -11.30
N VAL A 193 9.67 -12.28 -11.29
CA VAL A 193 8.90 -12.80 -12.43
C VAL A 193 8.98 -11.86 -13.62
N PHE A 194 8.93 -10.55 -13.39
CA PHE A 194 9.06 -9.54 -14.44
C PHE A 194 10.45 -9.53 -15.07
N GLN A 195 11.51 -9.67 -14.28
CA GLN A 195 12.86 -9.78 -14.79
C GLN A 195 13.04 -11.06 -15.64
N GLY A 196 12.47 -12.19 -15.19
CA GLY A 196 12.40 -13.41 -16.00
C GLY A 196 11.71 -13.19 -17.34
N LEU A 197 10.59 -12.47 -17.35
CA LEU A 197 9.87 -12.12 -18.57
C LEU A 197 10.71 -11.23 -19.51
N ARG A 198 11.44 -10.24 -18.97
CA ARG A 198 12.34 -9.37 -19.74
C ARG A 198 13.45 -10.15 -20.43
N THR A 199 14.13 -11.04 -19.72
CA THR A 199 15.23 -11.85 -20.29
C THR A 199 14.78 -12.73 -21.47
N VAL A 200 13.51 -13.12 -21.48
CA VAL A 200 12.90 -13.85 -22.61
C VAL A 200 12.87 -13.01 -23.88
N PHE A 201 12.41 -11.78 -23.77
CA PHE A 201 12.29 -10.87 -24.90
C PHE A 201 13.63 -10.26 -25.31
N GLU A 202 14.60 -10.16 -24.41
CA GLU A 202 15.96 -9.73 -24.69
C GLU A 202 16.81 -10.83 -25.37
N GLY A 203 16.26 -12.05 -25.54
CA GLY A 203 16.89 -13.16 -26.23
C GLY A 203 18.05 -13.82 -25.49
N THR A 204 18.19 -13.54 -24.17
CA THR A 204 19.28 -14.07 -23.34
C THR A 204 18.97 -15.44 -22.76
N SER A 205 17.72 -15.90 -22.82
CA SER A 205 17.32 -17.23 -22.33
C SER A 205 17.17 -18.25 -23.46
N SER A 206 17.76 -19.43 -23.28
CA SER A 206 17.76 -20.54 -24.26
C SER A 206 16.49 -21.38 -24.29
N GLY A 207 15.47 -21.04 -23.44
CA GLY A 207 14.18 -21.74 -23.36
C GLY A 207 13.05 -20.84 -23.86
N ARG A 208 11.99 -21.44 -24.42
CA ARG A 208 10.70 -20.75 -24.65
C ARG A 208 9.91 -20.74 -23.34
N PRO A 209 10.02 -19.75 -22.48
CA PRO A 209 9.15 -19.65 -21.33
C PRO A 209 7.73 -19.35 -21.80
N ASN A 210 6.77 -19.86 -21.07
CA ASN A 210 5.36 -19.60 -21.31
C ASN A 210 5.03 -18.16 -20.88
N THR A 211 5.16 -17.21 -21.81
CA THR A 211 4.88 -15.78 -21.54
C THR A 211 3.47 -15.57 -20.99
N GLY A 212 2.51 -16.43 -21.36
CA GLY A 212 1.15 -16.39 -20.86
C GLY A 212 1.06 -16.68 -19.36
N GLU A 213 1.82 -17.67 -18.89
CA GLU A 213 1.90 -18.03 -17.48
C GLU A 213 2.53 -16.91 -16.65
N SER A 214 3.66 -16.36 -17.09
CA SER A 214 4.30 -15.22 -16.40
C SER A 214 3.35 -14.03 -16.25
N ILE A 215 2.55 -13.72 -17.26
CA ILE A 215 1.55 -12.64 -17.20
C ILE A 215 0.44 -12.96 -16.19
N THR A 216 0.01 -14.21 -16.13
CA THR A 216 -1.03 -14.65 -15.16
C THR A 216 -0.51 -14.50 -13.73
N ILE A 217 0.71 -14.97 -13.47
CA ILE A 217 1.39 -14.83 -12.18
C ILE A 217 1.55 -13.35 -11.80
N LEU A 218 2.05 -12.51 -12.71
CA LEU A 218 2.19 -11.07 -12.48
C LEU A 218 0.86 -10.41 -12.15
N ASN A 219 -0.21 -10.76 -12.85
CA ASN A 219 -1.54 -10.21 -12.57
C ASN A 219 -2.05 -10.65 -11.18
N ALA A 220 -1.85 -11.88 -10.79
CA ALA A 220 -2.22 -12.38 -9.47
C ALA A 220 -1.45 -11.64 -8.37
N LEU A 221 -0.11 -11.53 -8.50
CA LEU A 221 0.73 -10.80 -7.54
C LEU A 221 0.34 -9.31 -7.45
N LEU A 222 0.07 -8.67 -8.58
CA LEU A 222 -0.37 -7.27 -8.62
C LEU A 222 -1.75 -7.09 -7.96
N ASN A 223 -2.67 -8.05 -8.11
CA ASN A 223 -3.96 -8.02 -7.42
C ASN A 223 -3.77 -8.14 -5.90
N GLY A 224 -2.92 -9.07 -5.44
CA GLY A 224 -2.60 -9.23 -4.03
C GLY A 224 -1.96 -7.99 -3.42
N LEU A 225 -0.98 -7.39 -4.11
CA LEU A 225 -0.34 -6.14 -3.69
C LEU A 225 -1.37 -5.00 -3.54
N GLU A 226 -2.21 -4.82 -4.55
CA GLU A 226 -3.27 -3.79 -4.55
C GLU A 226 -4.23 -3.99 -3.37
N HIS A 227 -4.63 -5.24 -3.09
CA HIS A 227 -5.52 -5.56 -1.98
C HIS A 227 -4.89 -5.26 -0.61
N VAL A 228 -3.62 -5.66 -0.41
CA VAL A 228 -2.88 -5.37 0.83
C VAL A 228 -2.77 -3.86 1.06
N LEU A 229 -2.44 -3.09 0.02
CA LEU A 229 -2.32 -1.63 0.11
C LEU A 229 -3.67 -0.95 0.39
N ALA A 230 -4.75 -1.40 -0.26
CA ALA A 230 -6.10 -0.88 0.00
C ALA A 230 -6.50 -1.10 1.47
N ARG A 231 -6.29 -2.31 2.01
CA ARG A 231 -6.56 -2.61 3.42
C ARG A 231 -5.71 -1.81 4.39
N ALA A 232 -4.42 -1.61 4.05
CA ALA A 232 -3.52 -0.78 4.83
C ALA A 232 -3.99 0.67 4.92
N HIS A 233 -4.38 1.23 3.79
CA HIS A 233 -4.86 2.60 3.67
C HIS A 233 -6.21 2.80 4.37
N ASP A 234 -7.18 1.88 4.18
CA ASP A 234 -8.46 1.89 4.89
C ASP A 234 -8.26 1.89 6.42
N ARG A 235 -7.32 1.08 6.91
CA ARG A 235 -6.99 1.02 8.33
C ARG A 235 -6.37 2.32 8.82
N LEU A 236 -5.48 2.92 8.03
CA LEU A 236 -4.86 4.21 8.35
C LEU A 236 -5.92 5.31 8.48
N ILE A 237 -6.85 5.40 7.53
CA ILE A 237 -7.96 6.38 7.57
C ILE A 237 -8.83 6.16 8.80
N GLN A 238 -9.13 4.92 9.16
CA GLN A 238 -9.92 4.61 10.36
C GLN A 238 -9.20 5.09 11.63
N GLU A 239 -7.90 4.83 11.76
CA GLU A 239 -7.13 5.28 12.93
C GLU A 239 -7.02 6.81 13.00
N GLU A 240 -6.79 7.48 11.88
CA GLU A 240 -6.76 8.94 11.80
C GLU A 240 -8.12 9.56 12.12
N GLY A 241 -9.21 8.95 11.66
CA GLY A 241 -10.59 9.37 11.97
C GLY A 241 -10.94 9.24 13.45
N HIS A 242 -10.41 8.25 14.16
CA HIS A 242 -10.62 8.09 15.61
C HIS A 242 -9.70 9.00 16.44
N ALA A 243 -8.53 9.37 15.92
CA ALA A 243 -7.57 10.25 16.59
C ALA A 243 -7.92 11.73 16.48
N ALA A 244 -8.91 12.12 15.65
CA ALA A 244 -9.38 13.50 15.57
C ALA A 244 -10.02 13.89 16.91
N PRO A 245 -9.47 14.84 17.70
CA PRO A 245 -10.07 15.25 18.94
C PRO A 245 -11.44 15.86 18.61
N LEU A 246 -12.48 15.41 19.33
CA LEU A 246 -13.76 16.11 19.43
C LEU A 246 -13.48 17.54 19.91
N ARG A 247 -13.14 18.45 18.99
CA ARG A 247 -13.04 19.87 19.29
C ARG A 247 -14.44 20.38 19.54
N SER A 248 -14.77 20.54 20.83
CA SER A 248 -15.91 21.36 21.24
C SER A 248 -15.70 22.77 20.67
N PRO A 249 -16.72 23.40 20.03
CA PRO A 249 -16.57 24.69 19.34
C PRO A 249 -16.36 25.89 20.26
N GLU A 250 -16.24 25.75 21.56
CA GLU A 250 -16.42 26.83 22.54
C GLU A 250 -15.24 27.09 23.48
N GLN A 251 -14.00 26.87 23.11
CA GLN A 251 -12.90 27.40 23.91
C GLN A 251 -12.00 28.32 23.10
N PRO A 252 -11.96 29.64 23.41
CA PRO A 252 -10.98 30.56 22.86
C PRO A 252 -9.58 30.17 23.40
N GLN A 253 -8.73 29.69 22.52
CA GLN A 253 -7.34 29.33 22.86
C GLN A 253 -6.55 30.61 23.18
N GLY A 254 -6.34 30.88 24.46
CA GLY A 254 -5.31 31.82 24.91
C GLY A 254 -3.90 31.30 24.55
N PHE A 255 -3.04 32.19 24.10
CA PHE A 255 -1.67 31.94 23.65
C PHE A 255 -0.81 31.13 24.66
N PHE A 256 -1.20 31.09 25.93
CA PHE A 256 -0.52 30.38 27.02
C PHE A 256 -1.00 28.94 27.24
N GLY A 257 -2.14 28.52 26.70
CA GLY A 257 -2.67 27.16 26.89
C GLY A 257 -1.87 26.06 26.22
N ASN A 258 -1.15 26.37 25.15
CA ASN A 258 -0.40 25.40 24.36
C ASN A 258 1.01 25.08 24.94
N MET A 259 1.54 25.95 25.82
CA MET A 259 2.87 25.76 26.41
C MET A 259 2.86 24.82 27.64
N VAL A 260 1.75 24.75 28.35
CA VAL A 260 1.63 23.95 29.58
C VAL A 260 1.14 22.52 29.29
N SER A 261 0.36 22.28 28.24
CA SER A 261 -0.10 20.94 27.86
C SER A 261 1.02 20.03 27.35
N GLY A 262 2.13 20.59 26.84
CA GLY A 262 3.23 19.80 26.27
C GLY A 262 4.15 19.14 27.30
N VAL A 263 4.12 19.60 28.57
CA VAL A 263 5.08 19.17 29.60
C VAL A 263 4.52 18.04 30.48
N PHE A 264 3.21 17.86 30.57
CA PHE A 264 2.56 16.96 31.52
C PHE A 264 1.70 15.82 30.93
N ALA A 265 1.81 15.51 29.63
CA ALA A 265 1.06 14.40 29.05
C ALA A 265 1.99 13.43 28.26
N PRO A 266 2.73 12.56 28.96
CA PRO A 266 3.64 11.60 28.29
C PRO A 266 2.91 10.55 27.43
N GLU A 267 1.63 10.26 27.70
CA GLU A 267 0.84 9.28 26.94
C GLU A 267 0.32 9.81 25.62
N ALA A 268 -0.08 11.09 25.54
CA ALA A 268 -0.54 11.70 24.30
C ALA A 268 0.59 11.85 23.26
N GLN A 269 1.86 12.00 23.73
CA GLN A 269 3.02 12.01 22.84
C GLN A 269 3.35 10.61 22.27
N LYS A 270 3.18 9.55 23.08
CA LYS A 270 3.40 8.16 22.61
C LYS A 270 2.37 7.75 21.54
N SER A 271 1.09 8.10 21.72
CA SER A 271 0.05 7.78 20.73
C SER A 271 0.22 8.53 19.41
N ARG A 272 0.63 9.81 19.45
CA ARG A 272 0.93 10.61 18.24
C ARG A 272 2.13 10.07 17.47
N SER A 273 3.17 9.61 18.17
CA SER A 273 4.35 9.02 17.53
C SER A 273 4.03 7.67 16.88
N ALA A 274 3.18 6.84 17.48
CA ALA A 274 2.74 5.56 16.92
C ALA A 274 1.91 5.76 15.63
N SER A 275 0.94 6.66 15.65
CA SER A 275 0.14 6.98 14.47
C SER A 275 0.98 7.57 13.33
N ALA A 276 1.96 8.44 13.64
CA ALA A 276 2.89 8.96 12.64
C ALA A 276 3.77 7.87 12.04
N ASN A 277 4.21 6.89 12.83
CA ASN A 277 4.98 5.76 12.34
C ASN A 277 4.12 4.84 11.46
N ASN A 278 2.88 4.58 11.85
CA ASN A 278 1.94 3.78 11.05
C ASN A 278 1.70 4.42 9.69
N ARG A 279 1.47 5.75 9.65
CA ARG A 279 1.35 6.50 8.41
C ARG A 279 2.60 6.38 7.55
N LEU A 280 3.77 6.61 8.13
CA LEU A 280 5.05 6.49 7.41
C LEU A 280 5.23 5.09 6.82
N THR A 281 4.89 4.03 7.56
CA THR A 281 4.96 2.64 7.08
C THR A 281 4.08 2.44 5.85
N VAL A 282 2.82 2.89 5.88
CA VAL A 282 1.91 2.77 4.74
C VAL A 282 2.44 3.54 3.53
N LEU A 283 2.93 4.76 3.72
CA LEU A 283 3.45 5.58 2.63
C LEU A 283 4.72 4.99 1.99
N LEU A 284 5.61 4.37 2.78
CA LEU A 284 6.76 3.63 2.24
C LEU A 284 6.29 2.44 1.39
N CYS A 285 5.25 1.73 1.81
CA CYS A 285 4.65 0.67 1.02
C CYS A 285 4.06 1.19 -0.31
N PHE A 286 3.41 2.36 -0.31
CA PHE A 286 2.95 3.03 -1.52
C PHE A 286 4.11 3.38 -2.46
N LYS A 287 5.20 3.92 -1.91
CA LYS A 287 6.42 4.24 -2.66
C LYS A 287 6.99 3.01 -3.39
N ASP A 288 7.08 1.87 -2.70
CA ASP A 288 7.57 0.62 -3.31
C ASP A 288 6.62 0.11 -4.39
N ALA A 289 5.31 0.17 -4.17
CA ALA A 289 4.32 -0.22 -5.16
C ALA A 289 4.33 0.67 -6.42
N VAL A 290 4.50 1.98 -6.26
CA VAL A 290 4.68 2.93 -7.38
C VAL A 290 5.94 2.59 -8.15
N ARG A 291 7.07 2.30 -7.45
CA ARG A 291 8.34 1.93 -8.08
C ARG A 291 8.21 0.69 -8.97
N VAL A 292 7.64 -0.39 -8.43
CA VAL A 292 7.45 -1.65 -9.15
C VAL A 292 6.51 -1.45 -10.33
N SER A 293 5.37 -0.77 -10.12
CA SER A 293 4.38 -0.52 -11.17
C SER A 293 4.94 0.37 -12.28
N PHE A 294 5.69 1.41 -11.95
CA PHE A 294 6.34 2.28 -12.94
C PHE A 294 7.40 1.53 -13.76
N SER A 295 8.21 0.67 -13.14
CA SER A 295 9.18 -0.16 -13.84
C SER A 295 8.54 -1.04 -14.92
N MET A 296 7.37 -1.64 -14.62
CA MET A 296 6.62 -2.44 -15.58
C MET A 296 5.92 -1.59 -16.64
N TRP A 297 5.38 -0.44 -16.25
CA TRP A 297 4.70 0.48 -17.17
C TRP A 297 5.67 1.05 -18.21
N SER A 298 6.87 1.43 -17.79
CA SER A 298 7.90 2.04 -18.62
C SER A 298 8.56 1.06 -19.58
N TRP A 299 8.44 -0.25 -19.34
CA TRP A 299 9.11 -1.29 -20.15
C TRP A 299 8.74 -1.24 -21.63
N GLY A 300 7.48 -0.94 -21.96
CA GLY A 300 7.03 -0.82 -23.36
C GLY A 300 7.60 0.38 -24.10
N ASP A 301 8.03 1.43 -23.39
CA ASP A 301 8.53 2.66 -24.01
C ASP A 301 10.03 2.54 -24.39
N VAL A 302 10.77 1.62 -23.78
CA VAL A 302 12.19 1.39 -24.07
C VAL A 302 12.40 0.68 -25.42
N GLY A 303 11.38 -0.02 -25.92
CA GLY A 303 11.44 -0.79 -27.17
C GLY A 303 12.37 -2.01 -27.08
N LEU A 304 12.14 -2.99 -27.94
CA LEU A 304 13.13 -4.05 -28.16
C LEU A 304 14.27 -3.46 -28.97
N GLY A 305 15.48 -3.44 -28.40
CA GLY A 305 16.74 -3.15 -29.11
C GLY A 305 17.08 -4.17 -30.22
N THR A 306 16.09 -4.87 -30.73
CA THR A 306 16.23 -5.98 -31.66
C THR A 306 16.19 -5.50 -33.11
N SER A 307 17.07 -6.12 -33.89
CA SER A 307 17.11 -6.11 -35.35
C SER A 307 15.69 -6.33 -35.93
N PRO A 308 15.31 -5.60 -36.98
CA PRO A 308 13.94 -5.61 -37.59
C PRO A 308 13.54 -6.94 -38.25
N ARG A 309 14.21 -8.04 -37.95
CA ARG A 309 14.05 -9.32 -38.69
C ARG A 309 12.97 -10.26 -38.11
N ASP A 310 12.49 -10.05 -36.87
CA ASP A 310 11.51 -10.98 -36.28
C ASP A 310 10.21 -10.28 -35.91
N THR A 311 9.32 -10.18 -36.91
CA THR A 311 8.01 -9.53 -36.79
C THR A 311 7.09 -10.21 -35.76
N ALA A 312 7.20 -11.54 -35.59
CA ALA A 312 6.40 -12.30 -34.64
C ALA A 312 6.84 -12.05 -33.18
N ALA A 313 8.13 -11.97 -32.93
CA ALA A 313 8.67 -11.63 -31.60
C ALA A 313 8.29 -10.19 -31.21
N SER A 314 8.38 -9.25 -32.16
CA SER A 314 7.98 -7.87 -31.95
C SER A 314 6.46 -7.73 -31.66
N ALA A 315 5.61 -8.46 -32.36
CA ALA A 315 4.17 -8.47 -32.12
C ALA A 315 3.84 -9.06 -30.74
N SER A 316 4.50 -10.14 -30.34
CA SER A 316 4.35 -10.75 -29.00
C SER A 316 4.79 -9.80 -27.89
N PHE A 317 5.91 -9.11 -28.07
CA PHE A 317 6.40 -8.09 -27.13
C PHE A 317 5.40 -6.95 -26.99
N ASN A 318 4.95 -6.38 -28.10
CA ASN A 318 3.99 -5.27 -28.08
C ASN A 318 2.68 -5.65 -27.40
N TYR A 319 2.17 -6.84 -27.64
CA TYR A 319 0.97 -7.34 -26.96
C TYR A 319 1.21 -7.50 -25.45
N THR A 320 2.30 -8.11 -25.06
CA THR A 320 2.65 -8.37 -23.65
C THR A 320 2.90 -7.06 -22.88
N SER A 321 3.71 -6.17 -23.44
CA SER A 321 4.03 -4.88 -22.82
C SER A 321 2.79 -3.99 -22.68
N LEU A 322 1.91 -3.95 -23.70
CA LEU A 322 0.65 -3.20 -23.65
C LEU A 322 -0.29 -3.75 -22.57
N ARG A 323 -0.40 -5.07 -22.44
CA ARG A 323 -1.21 -5.71 -21.40
C ARG A 323 -0.73 -5.37 -20.00
N LEU A 324 0.57 -5.44 -19.75
CA LEU A 324 1.17 -5.04 -18.48
C LEU A 324 1.03 -3.53 -18.23
N LYS A 325 1.26 -2.71 -19.25
CA LYS A 325 1.07 -1.25 -19.20
C LYS A 325 -0.33 -0.88 -18.76
N ASN A 326 -1.36 -1.52 -19.30
CA ASN A 326 -2.74 -1.30 -18.94
C ASN A 326 -3.07 -1.77 -17.50
N ARG A 327 -2.49 -2.88 -17.06
CA ARG A 327 -2.70 -3.39 -15.70
C ARG A 327 -2.04 -2.48 -14.67
N THR A 328 -0.79 -2.12 -14.89
CA THR A 328 -0.03 -1.24 -13.98
C THR A 328 -0.61 0.19 -13.97
N ARG A 329 -1.12 0.69 -15.10
CA ARG A 329 -1.85 1.95 -15.14
C ARG A 329 -3.02 1.97 -14.15
N ARG A 330 -3.82 0.88 -14.09
CA ARG A 330 -4.96 0.81 -13.16
C ARG A 330 -4.51 0.85 -11.70
N ILE A 331 -3.44 0.14 -11.36
CA ILE A 331 -2.90 0.18 -10.00
C ILE A 331 -2.43 1.60 -9.67
N LEU A 332 -1.64 2.21 -10.55
CA LEU A 332 -1.18 3.58 -10.35
C LEU A 332 -2.33 4.57 -10.20
N GLU A 333 -3.42 4.40 -10.97
CA GLU A 333 -4.64 5.20 -10.84
C GLU A 333 -5.23 5.09 -9.42
N HIS A 334 -5.34 3.88 -8.88
CA HIS A 334 -5.84 3.66 -7.52
C HIS A 334 -4.89 4.21 -6.44
N LEU A 335 -3.58 4.03 -6.62
CA LEU A 335 -2.58 4.58 -5.70
C LEU A 335 -2.60 6.11 -5.68
N PHE A 336 -2.70 6.75 -6.84
CA PHE A 336 -2.83 8.21 -6.93
C PHE A 336 -4.15 8.72 -6.33
N ALA A 337 -5.25 7.98 -6.51
CA ALA A 337 -6.52 8.35 -5.90
C ALA A 337 -6.48 8.28 -4.36
N ALA A 338 -5.67 7.37 -3.79
CA ALA A 338 -5.51 7.19 -2.36
C ALA A 338 -4.52 8.20 -1.76
N GLU A 339 -3.29 8.31 -2.30
CA GLU A 339 -2.18 9.13 -1.76
C GLU A 339 -1.43 9.84 -2.91
N ALA A 340 -2.08 10.85 -3.49
CA ALA A 340 -1.58 11.56 -4.67
C ALA A 340 -0.19 12.20 -4.47
N LEU A 341 0.06 12.81 -3.30
CA LEU A 341 1.34 13.49 -3.02
C LEU A 341 2.50 12.52 -2.95
N GLU A 342 2.31 11.38 -2.27
CA GLU A 342 3.35 10.36 -2.12
C GLU A 342 3.71 9.72 -3.47
N CYS A 343 2.68 9.37 -4.26
CA CYS A 343 2.87 8.83 -5.59
C CYS A 343 3.56 9.81 -6.52
N LEU A 344 3.16 11.08 -6.48
CA LEU A 344 3.77 12.13 -7.29
C LEU A 344 5.23 12.36 -6.92
N GLU A 345 5.56 12.51 -5.63
CA GLU A 345 6.94 12.73 -5.20
C GLU A 345 7.83 11.54 -5.57
N THR A 346 7.32 10.31 -5.49
CA THR A 346 8.04 9.11 -5.94
C THR A 346 8.34 9.17 -7.45
N LEU A 347 7.39 9.60 -8.27
CA LEU A 347 7.63 9.77 -9.71
C LEU A 347 8.59 10.93 -10.02
N VAL A 348 8.55 12.00 -9.23
CA VAL A 348 9.52 13.11 -9.36
C VAL A 348 10.94 12.66 -9.00
N GLU A 349 11.11 11.75 -8.01
CA GLU A 349 12.42 11.13 -7.73
C GLU A 349 12.96 10.36 -8.95
N PHE A 350 12.11 9.57 -9.63
CA PHE A 350 12.52 8.88 -10.86
C PHE A 350 12.88 9.83 -11.98
N TRP A 351 12.07 10.87 -12.16
CA TRP A 351 12.34 11.91 -13.15
C TRP A 351 13.69 12.59 -12.87
N HIS A 352 13.92 13.00 -11.64
CA HIS A 352 15.17 13.68 -11.23
C HIS A 352 16.40 12.76 -11.36
N GLY A 353 16.27 11.48 -11.01
CA GLY A 353 17.33 10.47 -11.19
C GLY A 353 17.66 10.27 -12.67
N ALA A 354 16.66 10.22 -13.54
CA ALA A 354 16.83 10.08 -14.98
C ALA A 354 17.50 11.33 -15.60
N GLU A 355 17.08 12.54 -15.22
CA GLU A 355 17.69 13.81 -15.64
C GLU A 355 19.18 13.85 -15.24
N SER A 356 19.49 13.50 -13.99
CA SER A 356 20.86 13.51 -13.45
C SER A 356 21.79 12.52 -14.16
N SER A 357 21.24 11.40 -14.68
CA SER A 357 21.98 10.40 -15.45
C SER A 357 22.02 10.65 -16.96
N GLY A 358 21.40 11.74 -17.44
CA GLY A 358 21.34 12.08 -18.87
C GLY A 358 20.34 11.22 -19.66
N GLY A 359 19.41 10.55 -19.00
CA GLY A 359 18.41 9.67 -19.58
C GLY A 359 17.15 10.41 -20.06
N LEU A 360 17.23 11.28 -21.05
CA LEU A 360 16.11 12.05 -21.59
C LEU A 360 14.89 11.20 -21.96
N ALA A 361 15.07 9.98 -22.43
CA ALA A 361 13.99 9.08 -22.74
C ALA A 361 13.20 8.65 -21.50
N GLN A 362 13.89 8.41 -20.38
CA GLN A 362 13.28 8.00 -19.12
C GLN A 362 12.56 9.17 -18.43
N SER A 363 13.08 10.40 -18.50
CA SER A 363 12.40 11.57 -17.95
C SER A 363 11.08 11.86 -18.69
N ASN A 364 11.04 11.71 -20.01
CA ASN A 364 9.81 11.82 -20.78
C ASN A 364 8.78 10.73 -20.42
N THR A 365 9.24 9.53 -20.09
CA THR A 365 8.35 8.42 -19.70
C THR A 365 7.56 8.75 -18.42
N VAL A 366 8.15 9.47 -17.44
CA VAL A 366 7.42 9.91 -16.25
C VAL A 366 6.27 10.85 -16.61
N PHE A 367 6.51 11.83 -17.48
CA PHE A 367 5.45 12.75 -17.91
C PHE A 367 4.39 12.04 -18.75
N ASN A 368 4.78 11.10 -19.62
CA ASN A 368 3.83 10.27 -20.35
C ASN A 368 2.91 9.48 -19.40
N LEU A 369 3.44 8.98 -18.28
CA LEU A 369 2.60 8.35 -17.27
C LEU A 369 1.64 9.34 -16.62
N LEU A 370 2.14 10.50 -16.16
CA LEU A 370 1.30 11.52 -15.54
C LEU A 370 0.16 12.00 -16.46
N HIS A 371 0.42 12.12 -17.76
CA HIS A 371 -0.62 12.46 -18.74
C HIS A 371 -1.58 11.30 -19.03
N ALA A 372 -1.16 10.06 -18.83
CA ALA A 372 -1.99 8.88 -19.05
C ALA A 372 -2.97 8.59 -17.90
N LEU A 373 -2.71 9.08 -16.69
CA LEU A 373 -3.54 8.85 -15.51
C LEU A 373 -4.59 9.94 -15.34
N GLU A 374 -5.83 9.54 -15.07
CA GLU A 374 -6.94 10.46 -14.77
C GLU A 374 -6.72 11.22 -13.46
N ALA A 375 -6.20 10.50 -12.44
CA ALA A 375 -5.94 11.06 -11.11
C ALA A 375 -4.79 12.08 -11.11
N SER A 376 -3.88 12.05 -12.09
CA SER A 376 -2.76 13.00 -12.23
C SER A 376 -2.93 14.01 -13.36
N ARG A 377 -4.17 14.36 -13.71
CA ARG A 377 -4.44 15.49 -14.62
C ARG A 377 -3.79 16.78 -14.12
N PRO A 378 -3.45 17.74 -15.00
CA PRO A 378 -2.80 18.99 -14.62
C PRO A 378 -3.46 19.70 -13.44
N LYS A 379 -4.80 19.73 -13.38
CA LYS A 379 -5.57 20.31 -12.28
C LYS A 379 -5.31 19.67 -10.90
N ASN A 380 -4.83 18.43 -10.87
CA ASN A 380 -4.48 17.72 -9.64
C ASN A 380 -2.97 17.78 -9.38
N THR A 381 -2.16 17.56 -10.41
CA THR A 381 -0.69 17.48 -10.32
C THR A 381 -0.05 18.84 -10.02
N ILE A 382 -0.50 19.93 -10.64
CA ILE A 382 0.07 21.25 -10.42
C ILE A 382 -0.15 21.73 -8.98
N PRO A 383 -1.36 21.70 -8.40
CA PRO A 383 -1.55 22.04 -6.99
C PRO A 383 -0.80 21.11 -6.03
N ALA A 384 -0.67 19.82 -6.37
CA ALA A 384 0.11 18.87 -5.58
C ALA A 384 1.60 19.23 -5.55
N LEU A 385 2.19 19.63 -6.70
CA LEU A 385 3.57 20.15 -6.78
C LEU A 385 3.73 21.45 -5.97
N PHE A 386 2.76 22.36 -6.00
CA PHE A 386 2.79 23.56 -5.15
C PHE A 386 2.79 23.20 -3.67
N ASN A 387 1.95 22.25 -3.26
CA ASN A 387 1.93 21.77 -1.88
C ASN A 387 3.26 21.11 -1.48
N ALA A 388 3.87 20.33 -2.36
CA ALA A 388 5.18 19.72 -2.14
C ALA A 388 6.28 20.79 -2.00
N ILE A 389 6.27 21.88 -2.79
CA ILE A 389 7.19 23.01 -2.68
C ILE A 389 6.98 23.76 -1.36
N TYR A 390 5.71 24.09 -1.01
CA TYR A 390 5.39 24.74 0.25
C TYR A 390 5.81 23.93 1.48
N SER A 391 5.69 22.61 1.42
CA SER A 391 6.08 21.75 2.54
C SER A 391 7.55 21.86 2.90
N ARG A 392 8.40 22.26 1.94
CA ARG A 392 9.86 22.47 2.13
C ARG A 392 10.22 23.91 2.43
N THR A 393 9.49 24.85 1.88
CA THR A 393 9.81 26.28 1.98
C THR A 393 9.02 27.00 3.09
N ASN A 394 7.72 26.68 3.23
CA ASN A 394 6.87 27.33 4.23
C ASN A 394 5.77 26.37 4.75
N PRO A 395 6.14 25.32 5.51
CA PRO A 395 5.21 24.27 5.95
C PRO A 395 4.08 24.79 6.87
N ASN A 396 4.21 26.01 7.42
CA ASN A 396 3.20 26.55 8.33
C ASN A 396 1.94 27.06 7.61
N VAL A 397 2.03 27.32 6.32
CA VAL A 397 0.91 27.78 5.49
C VAL A 397 0.00 26.60 5.08
N LEU A 398 0.55 25.38 5.08
CA LEU A 398 -0.20 24.20 4.66
C LEU A 398 -1.07 23.66 5.78
N ASP A 399 -2.26 23.20 5.39
CA ASP A 399 -3.07 22.30 6.22
C ASP A 399 -2.21 21.08 6.60
N PRO A 400 -2.17 20.67 7.88
CA PRO A 400 -1.44 19.48 8.32
C PRO A 400 -1.75 18.22 7.52
N MET A 401 -2.97 18.09 6.98
CA MET A 401 -3.39 16.96 6.14
C MET A 401 -2.85 17.03 4.70
N ARG A 402 -2.31 18.16 4.28
CA ARG A 402 -1.77 18.38 2.93
C ARG A 402 -0.26 18.50 2.87
N LYS A 403 0.42 18.41 4.02
CA LYS A 403 1.89 18.40 4.05
C LYS A 403 2.39 17.13 3.38
N SER A 404 3.38 17.28 2.49
CA SER A 404 4.07 16.13 1.95
C SER A 404 4.78 15.36 3.06
N THR A 405 4.98 14.08 2.86
CA THR A 405 5.61 13.22 3.84
C THR A 405 7.13 13.34 3.77
N LEU A 406 7.80 12.86 4.82
CA LEU A 406 9.26 12.83 4.89
C LEU A 406 9.89 11.62 4.16
N THR A 407 9.15 10.98 3.25
CA THR A 407 9.63 9.81 2.51
C THR A 407 10.52 10.16 1.33
N SER A 408 10.55 11.44 0.94
CA SER A 408 11.27 11.94 -0.23
C SER A 408 12.32 12.96 0.18
N ASP A 409 13.56 12.80 -0.30
CA ASP A 409 14.69 13.71 -0.11
C ASP A 409 14.75 14.84 -1.17
N LEU A 410 13.69 15.02 -1.96
CA LEU A 410 13.63 16.04 -3.00
C LEU A 410 13.72 17.43 -2.41
N SER A 411 14.59 18.28 -2.99
CA SER A 411 14.68 19.68 -2.65
C SER A 411 13.53 20.50 -3.28
N ASP A 412 13.27 21.68 -2.74
CA ASP A 412 12.36 22.67 -3.34
C ASP A 412 12.78 23.04 -4.76
N VAL A 413 14.08 23.12 -5.03
CA VAL A 413 14.64 23.38 -6.37
C VAL A 413 14.32 22.21 -7.32
N SER A 414 14.53 20.94 -6.89
CA SER A 414 14.22 19.76 -7.71
C SER A 414 12.72 19.70 -8.06
N LEU A 415 11.85 19.98 -7.10
CA LEU A 415 10.41 20.04 -7.30
C LEU A 415 10.00 21.17 -8.24
N THR A 416 10.61 22.34 -8.11
CA THR A 416 10.32 23.49 -9.00
C THR A 416 10.83 23.23 -10.41
N THR A 417 11.98 22.56 -10.57
CA THR A 417 12.49 22.16 -11.89
C THR A 417 11.56 21.15 -12.56
N CYS A 418 11.03 20.18 -11.78
CA CYS A 418 10.03 19.25 -12.28
C CYS A 418 8.71 19.94 -12.66
N LEU A 419 8.23 20.88 -11.85
CA LEU A 419 7.07 21.73 -12.16
C LEU A 419 7.26 22.43 -13.52
N LEU A 420 8.43 23.03 -13.73
CA LEU A 420 8.77 23.71 -14.97
C LEU A 420 8.74 22.76 -16.18
N ALA A 421 9.41 21.62 -16.07
CA ALA A 421 9.48 20.63 -17.14
C ALA A 421 8.10 20.01 -17.42
N TYR A 422 7.30 19.70 -16.39
CA TYR A 422 5.95 19.21 -16.53
C TYR A 422 5.05 20.24 -17.22
N THR A 423 5.13 21.51 -16.83
CA THR A 423 4.34 22.59 -17.46
C THR A 423 4.69 22.76 -18.93
N LYS A 424 5.98 22.61 -19.31
CA LYS A 424 6.39 22.59 -20.74
C LYS A 424 5.76 21.42 -21.52
N SER A 425 5.64 20.26 -20.90
CA SER A 425 5.10 19.06 -21.54
C SER A 425 3.58 19.02 -21.67
N MET A 426 2.85 19.86 -20.91
CA MET A 426 1.39 19.93 -20.94
C MET A 426 0.88 20.48 -22.26
N GLU A 427 -0.33 20.04 -22.66
CA GLU A 427 -1.11 20.68 -23.71
C GLU A 427 -1.50 22.11 -23.30
N ASP A 428 -1.54 23.01 -24.27
CA ASP A 428 -1.83 24.42 -23.99
C ASP A 428 -3.26 24.63 -23.47
N ASP A 429 -4.20 23.80 -23.89
CA ASP A 429 -5.60 23.83 -23.45
C ASP A 429 -5.79 23.47 -21.95
N ALA A 430 -4.86 22.74 -21.36
CA ALA A 430 -4.89 22.41 -19.93
C ALA A 430 -4.66 23.64 -19.02
N LEU A 431 -4.17 24.74 -19.59
CA LEU A 431 -3.85 25.95 -18.84
C LEU A 431 -5.08 26.59 -18.17
N ASP A 432 -6.24 26.49 -18.79
CA ASP A 432 -7.48 27.08 -18.24
C ASP A 432 -7.86 26.46 -16.89
N GLU A 433 -7.67 25.13 -16.75
CA GLU A 433 -8.00 24.39 -15.53
C GLU A 433 -7.09 24.76 -14.34
N ILE A 434 -5.85 25.17 -14.60
CA ILE A 434 -4.82 25.42 -13.55
C ILE A 434 -4.52 26.90 -13.31
N TRP A 435 -5.05 27.78 -14.14
CA TRP A 435 -4.69 29.20 -14.11
C TRP A 435 -4.83 29.86 -12.75
N THR A 436 -5.97 29.64 -12.10
CA THR A 436 -6.27 30.24 -10.80
C THR A 436 -5.28 29.80 -9.73
N ASP A 437 -4.93 28.49 -9.73
CA ASP A 437 -3.99 27.91 -8.77
C ASP A 437 -2.57 28.45 -9.00
N CYS A 438 -2.13 28.53 -10.28
CA CYS A 438 -0.84 29.11 -10.65
C CYS A 438 -0.72 30.59 -10.21
N MET A 439 -1.75 31.39 -10.45
CA MET A 439 -1.73 32.81 -10.08
C MET A 439 -1.79 33.01 -8.56
N THR A 440 -2.49 32.15 -7.84
CA THR A 440 -2.54 32.17 -6.38
C THR A 440 -1.18 31.81 -5.81
N PHE A 441 -0.58 30.73 -6.26
CA PHE A 441 0.76 30.29 -5.85
C PHE A 441 1.82 31.38 -6.11
N LEU A 442 1.87 31.94 -7.32
CA LEU A 442 2.82 33.01 -7.66
C LEU A 442 2.62 34.27 -6.81
N ARG A 443 1.36 34.64 -6.54
CA ARG A 443 1.06 35.80 -5.70
C ARG A 443 1.53 35.60 -4.26
N ASP A 444 1.33 34.41 -3.71
CA ASP A 444 1.74 34.08 -2.34
C ASP A 444 3.26 34.04 -2.22
N VAL A 445 3.96 33.40 -3.16
CA VAL A 445 5.42 33.35 -3.19
C VAL A 445 6.02 34.76 -3.32
N LEU A 446 5.47 35.61 -4.18
CA LEU A 446 5.91 36.98 -4.37
C LEU A 446 5.52 37.92 -3.22
N GLY A 447 4.51 37.54 -2.44
CA GLY A 447 4.13 38.25 -1.21
C GLY A 447 5.07 37.96 -0.03
N ASN A 448 5.76 36.80 -0.05
CA ASN A 448 6.78 36.43 0.93
C ASN A 448 7.91 35.63 0.24
N PRO A 449 8.84 36.34 -0.45
CA PRO A 449 9.86 35.69 -1.30
C PRO A 449 10.99 35.03 -0.51
N LEU A 450 11.25 35.42 0.74
CA LEU A 450 12.41 34.96 1.50
C LEU A 450 12.50 33.44 1.66
N PRO A 451 11.41 32.70 2.00
CA PRO A 451 11.45 31.25 2.08
C PRO A 451 11.72 30.57 0.73
N HIS A 452 11.39 31.24 -0.38
CA HIS A 452 11.45 30.72 -1.74
C HIS A 452 12.66 31.23 -2.55
N ARG A 453 13.63 31.88 -1.90
CA ARG A 453 14.74 32.54 -2.55
C ARG A 453 15.48 31.66 -3.59
N GLN A 454 15.64 30.38 -3.32
CA GLN A 454 16.34 29.47 -4.23
C GLN A 454 15.53 29.10 -5.47
N THR A 455 14.20 29.12 -5.38
CA THR A 455 13.28 28.74 -6.47
C THR A 455 12.83 29.92 -7.32
N ILE A 456 13.04 31.18 -6.87
CA ILE A 456 12.59 32.38 -7.61
C ILE A 456 13.04 32.40 -9.08
N PRO A 457 14.32 32.11 -9.45
CA PRO A 457 14.73 32.11 -10.85
C PRO A 457 13.92 31.14 -11.71
N LEU A 458 13.63 29.94 -11.18
CA LEU A 458 12.82 28.93 -11.86
C LEU A 458 11.35 29.35 -11.96
N LEU A 459 10.83 30.04 -10.94
CA LEU A 459 9.46 30.56 -10.96
C LEU A 459 9.28 31.73 -11.94
N LEU A 460 10.35 32.51 -12.20
CA LEU A 460 10.36 33.49 -13.30
C LEU A 460 10.24 32.78 -14.67
N GLU A 461 10.99 31.71 -14.86
CA GLU A 461 10.89 30.91 -16.09
C GLU A 461 9.50 30.25 -16.20
N PHE A 462 8.94 29.77 -15.08
CA PHE A 462 7.57 29.25 -15.04
C PHE A 462 6.55 30.30 -15.50
N THR A 463 6.66 31.55 -15.04
CA THR A 463 5.77 32.63 -15.49
C THR A 463 5.92 32.95 -16.99
N ALA A 464 7.15 32.82 -17.53
CA ALA A 464 7.40 33.01 -18.94
C ALA A 464 6.73 31.93 -19.79
N ILE A 465 6.81 30.65 -19.36
CA ILE A 465 6.15 29.53 -20.04
C ILE A 465 4.62 29.67 -19.97
N LEU A 466 4.06 30.07 -18.83
CA LEU A 466 2.63 30.35 -18.76
C LEU A 466 2.21 31.45 -19.76
N GLY A 467 3.06 32.49 -19.92
CA GLY A 467 2.85 33.54 -20.90
C GLY A 467 2.86 33.02 -22.34
N GLU A 468 3.83 32.21 -22.69
CA GLU A 468 3.94 31.57 -24.02
C GLU A 468 2.72 30.70 -24.34
N LYS A 469 2.30 29.85 -23.38
CA LYS A 469 1.12 29.00 -23.55
C LYS A 469 -0.17 29.80 -23.72
N ILE A 470 -0.34 30.93 -23.04
CA ILE A 470 -1.48 31.83 -23.25
C ILE A 470 -1.49 32.36 -24.69
N ASP A 471 -0.31 32.71 -25.22
CA ASP A 471 -0.23 33.25 -26.57
C ASP A 471 -0.63 32.23 -27.66
N ASN A 472 -0.43 30.94 -27.34
CA ASN A 472 -0.80 29.83 -28.23
C ASN A 472 -2.25 29.40 -28.10
N THR A 473 -2.99 29.85 -27.07
CA THR A 473 -4.37 29.43 -26.83
C THR A 473 -5.37 30.51 -27.30
N ASN A 474 -6.56 30.07 -27.68
CA ASN A 474 -7.67 30.97 -28.14
C ASN A 474 -8.67 31.27 -27.01
N PHE A 475 -8.22 31.34 -25.75
CA PHE A 475 -9.12 31.62 -24.61
C PHE A 475 -9.74 33.01 -24.67
N GLY A 476 -11.04 33.10 -24.41
CA GLY A 476 -11.78 34.38 -24.41
C GLY A 476 -11.30 35.38 -23.37
N GLU A 477 -10.55 34.94 -22.32
CA GLU A 477 -10.04 35.75 -21.22
C GLU A 477 -8.53 36.10 -21.33
N GLN A 478 -7.87 35.89 -22.46
CA GLN A 478 -6.44 36.13 -22.68
C GLN A 478 -5.97 37.50 -22.21
N ARG A 479 -6.76 38.57 -22.39
CA ARG A 479 -6.39 39.93 -21.95
C ARG A 479 -6.29 40.02 -20.42
N LYS A 480 -7.14 39.31 -19.68
CA LYS A 480 -7.12 39.27 -18.22
C LYS A 480 -5.90 38.49 -17.74
N MET A 481 -5.66 37.31 -18.30
CA MET A 481 -4.52 36.46 -17.99
C MET A 481 -3.18 37.16 -18.25
N ARG A 482 -3.00 37.84 -19.39
CA ARG A 482 -1.81 38.65 -19.70
C ARG A 482 -1.60 39.80 -18.70
N ARG A 483 -2.70 40.42 -18.25
CA ARG A 483 -2.62 41.49 -17.24
C ARG A 483 -2.13 40.95 -15.89
N ASP A 484 -2.63 39.77 -15.48
CA ASP A 484 -2.28 39.14 -14.23
C ASP A 484 -0.78 38.76 -14.20
N ILE A 485 -0.24 38.20 -15.30
CA ILE A 485 1.20 37.96 -15.48
C ILE A 485 2.00 39.26 -15.42
N GLY A 486 1.55 40.29 -16.14
CA GLY A 486 2.25 41.58 -16.14
C GLY A 486 2.33 42.25 -14.78
N VAL A 487 1.34 42.04 -13.92
CA VAL A 487 1.36 42.48 -12.52
C VAL A 487 2.34 41.65 -11.69
N SER A 488 2.38 40.36 -11.86
CA SER A 488 3.32 39.45 -11.18
C SER A 488 4.76 39.74 -11.55
N GLN A 489 5.09 39.93 -12.84
CA GLN A 489 6.42 40.25 -13.31
C GLN A 489 6.91 41.64 -12.84
N ARG A 490 6.02 42.65 -12.70
CA ARG A 490 6.40 43.95 -12.15
C ARG A 490 6.78 43.88 -10.68
N LYS A 491 6.03 43.10 -9.87
CA LYS A 491 6.42 42.88 -8.45
C LYS A 491 7.81 42.26 -8.33
N GLN A 492 8.14 41.30 -9.18
CA GLN A 492 9.45 40.62 -9.19
C GLN A 492 10.64 41.52 -9.54
N ARG A 493 10.42 42.64 -10.29
CA ARG A 493 11.49 43.57 -10.66
C ARG A 493 11.81 44.63 -9.58
N PHE A 494 10.95 44.80 -8.59
CA PHE A 494 11.10 45.84 -7.56
C PHE A 494 11.48 45.27 -6.18
N GLU A 495 11.59 43.95 -6.01
CA GLU A 495 12.15 43.26 -4.85
C GLU A 495 13.47 42.55 -5.20
#